data_a27986a081fcaf510163b87faed94569
#
_entry.id   a27986a081fcaf510163b87faed94569
#
_cell.length_a   1.000
_cell.length_b   1.000
_cell.length_c   1.000
_cell.angle_alpha   90.00
_cell.angle_beta   90.00
_cell.angle_gamma   90.00
#
_symmetry.space_group_name_H-M   'P 1'
#
loop_
_entity.id
_entity.type
_entity.pdbx_description
1 polymer ?
#
loop_
_entity_poly.entity_id
_entity_poly.type
_entity_poly.pdbx_seq_one_letter_code
_entity_poly.pdbx_strand_id
1 'polypeptide(L)'
;REQAKGKSQIKMMDYGTIFAGKTALEILRQMVGGYVRMNQQEQMLMFYKVIYSERCIQPMAAKIMAEETERMILATKQLFYAMEIHKILHFQDADMSAVSFAMTVHGLMDYGLDKQTGKYEAADRKKDLMDEYLKWFCEENAVERNCEDTKQRV
;
A
#
# COMPACT_ATOMS: atom_id res chain seq x y z
N ARG A 1 18.75 -12.25 15.12
CA ARG A 1 17.94 -11.18 15.76
C ARG A 1 18.58 -9.79 15.63
N GLU A 2 19.90 -9.64 15.80
CA GLU A 2 20.58 -8.34 15.66
C GLU A 2 20.69 -7.85 14.23
N GLN A 3 20.91 -8.74 13.26
CA GLN A 3 20.94 -8.38 11.83
C GLN A 3 19.58 -7.89 11.30
N ALA A 4 18.47 -8.41 11.83
CA ALA A 4 17.13 -7.94 11.45
C ALA A 4 16.81 -6.56 12.05
N LYS A 5 17.29 -6.25 13.26
CA LYS A 5 17.17 -4.93 13.88
C LYS A 5 18.01 -3.88 13.14
N GLY A 6 19.22 -4.22 12.72
CA GLY A 6 20.08 -3.33 11.93
C GLY A 6 19.48 -2.99 10.56
N LYS A 7 18.93 -3.97 9.87
CA LYS A 7 18.25 -3.75 8.56
C LYS A 7 16.97 -2.91 8.68
N SER A 8 16.22 -3.07 9.78
CA SER A 8 15.03 -2.27 10.05
C SER A 8 15.38 -0.80 10.35
N GLN A 9 16.44 -0.56 11.11
CA GLN A 9 16.93 0.80 11.40
C GLN A 9 17.48 1.49 10.15
N ILE A 10 18.21 0.78 9.30
CA ILE A 10 18.72 1.31 8.02
C ILE A 10 17.56 1.71 7.11
N LYS A 11 16.48 0.92 7.03
CA LYS A 11 15.27 1.27 6.27
C LYS A 11 14.59 2.54 6.78
N MET A 12 14.50 2.74 8.10
CA MET A 12 13.89 3.95 8.68
C MET A 12 14.73 5.21 8.43
N MET A 13 16.06 5.10 8.37
CA MET A 13 16.95 6.24 8.08
C MET A 13 16.92 6.68 6.61
N ASP A 14 16.45 5.82 5.70
CA ASP A 14 16.50 6.03 4.24
C ASP A 14 15.27 6.75 3.67
N TYR A 15 14.21 6.98 4.45
CA TYR A 15 13.00 7.65 3.95
C TYR A 15 13.27 9.07 3.42
N GLY A 16 14.11 9.83 4.06
CA GLY A 16 14.49 11.17 3.59
C GLY A 16 15.13 11.13 2.20
N THR A 17 15.99 10.16 1.93
CA THR A 17 16.62 9.95 0.62
C THR A 17 15.60 9.46 -0.41
N ILE A 18 14.73 8.51 -0.03
CA ILE A 18 13.67 7.97 -0.90
C ILE A 18 12.69 9.07 -1.33
N PHE A 19 12.37 9.99 -0.42
CA PHE A 19 11.39 11.05 -0.66
C PHE A 19 11.97 12.27 -1.35
N ALA A 20 13.29 12.44 -1.37
CA ALA A 20 13.95 13.63 -1.90
C ALA A 20 13.57 13.91 -3.36
N GLY A 21 13.03 15.11 -3.61
CA GLY A 21 12.66 15.55 -4.95
C GLY A 21 11.44 14.87 -5.57
N LYS A 22 10.68 14.12 -4.78
CA LYS A 22 9.50 13.36 -5.25
C LYS A 22 8.20 13.92 -4.67
N THR A 23 7.14 13.89 -5.48
CA THR A 23 5.78 14.17 -5.03
C THR A 23 5.22 12.98 -4.26
N ALA A 24 4.15 13.20 -3.48
CA ALA A 24 3.44 12.12 -2.79
C ALA A 24 3.00 11.02 -3.75
N LEU A 25 2.46 11.40 -4.90
CA LEU A 25 1.99 10.45 -5.91
C LEU A 25 3.14 9.60 -6.48
N GLU A 26 4.29 10.20 -6.77
CA GLU A 26 5.48 9.47 -7.24
C GLU A 26 5.96 8.45 -6.21
N ILE A 27 5.98 8.83 -4.92
CA ILE A 27 6.36 7.93 -3.82
C ILE A 27 5.39 6.75 -3.74
N LEU A 28 4.08 7.01 -3.73
CA LEU A 28 3.08 5.95 -3.64
C LEU A 28 3.09 5.04 -4.88
N ARG A 29 3.24 5.58 -6.07
CA ARG A 29 3.40 4.79 -7.30
C ARG A 29 4.62 3.87 -7.24
N GLN A 30 5.73 4.37 -6.74
CA GLN A 30 6.96 3.58 -6.59
C GLN A 30 6.78 2.45 -5.58
N MET A 31 6.17 2.73 -4.43
CA MET A 31 5.96 1.73 -3.37
C MET A 31 4.96 0.66 -3.80
N VAL A 32 3.82 1.06 -4.33
CA VAL A 32 2.79 0.13 -4.82
C VAL A 32 3.31 -0.67 -6.03
N GLY A 33 3.99 -0.03 -6.96
CA GLY A 33 4.58 -0.70 -8.12
C GLY A 33 5.62 -1.74 -7.71
N GLY A 34 6.44 -1.44 -6.72
CA GLY A 34 7.41 -2.39 -6.14
C GLY A 34 6.73 -3.60 -5.49
N TYR A 35 5.67 -3.36 -4.72
CA TYR A 35 4.87 -4.42 -4.10
C TYR A 35 4.21 -5.33 -5.15
N VAL A 36 3.58 -4.75 -6.16
CA VAL A 36 2.94 -5.51 -7.25
C VAL A 36 3.98 -6.35 -8.01
N ARG A 37 5.12 -5.77 -8.38
CA ARG A 37 6.19 -6.50 -9.08
C ARG A 37 6.74 -7.66 -8.25
N MET A 38 6.92 -7.47 -6.94
CA MET A 38 7.38 -8.53 -6.05
C MET A 38 6.40 -9.70 -6.03
N ASN A 39 5.10 -9.43 -6.00
CA ASN A 39 4.06 -10.47 -6.00
C ASN A 39 3.84 -11.12 -7.38
N GLN A 40 4.30 -10.50 -8.46
CA GLN A 40 4.25 -11.06 -9.81
C GLN A 40 5.44 -11.95 -10.16
N GLN A 41 6.46 -12.03 -9.32
CA GLN A 41 7.54 -12.99 -9.50
C GLN A 41 6.97 -14.42 -9.44
N GLU A 42 7.37 -15.26 -10.37
CA GLU A 42 6.74 -16.57 -10.64
C GLU A 42 6.61 -17.44 -9.38
N GLN A 43 7.66 -17.57 -8.59
CA GLN A 43 7.64 -18.38 -7.36
C GLN A 43 6.71 -17.77 -6.30
N MET A 44 6.73 -16.46 -6.11
CA MET A 44 5.87 -15.76 -5.16
C MET A 44 4.41 -15.84 -5.58
N LEU A 45 4.13 -15.69 -6.86
CA LEU A 45 2.78 -15.78 -7.40
C LEU A 45 2.19 -17.19 -7.22
N MET A 46 2.97 -18.22 -7.49
CA MET A 46 2.55 -19.63 -7.28
C MET A 46 2.26 -19.91 -5.82
N PHE A 47 3.17 -19.50 -4.92
CA PHE A 47 2.98 -19.64 -3.47
C PHE A 47 1.72 -18.91 -2.99
N TYR A 48 1.54 -17.66 -3.42
CA TYR A 48 0.38 -16.85 -3.08
C TYR A 48 -0.93 -17.51 -3.54
N LYS A 49 -0.99 -18.01 -4.76
CA LYS A 49 -2.18 -18.68 -5.30
C LYS A 49 -2.55 -19.91 -4.49
N VAL A 50 -1.58 -20.73 -4.09
CA VAL A 50 -1.81 -21.93 -3.27
C VAL A 50 -2.36 -21.53 -1.89
N ILE A 51 -1.70 -20.64 -1.18
CA ILE A 51 -2.10 -20.17 0.15
C ILE A 51 -3.48 -19.49 0.09
N TYR A 52 -3.70 -18.66 -0.91
CA TYR A 52 -4.96 -17.95 -1.10
C TYR A 52 -6.13 -18.91 -1.35
N SER A 53 -5.94 -19.95 -2.16
CA SER A 53 -6.97 -20.95 -2.43
C SER A 53 -7.30 -21.83 -1.21
N GLU A 54 -6.30 -22.10 -0.36
CA GLU A 54 -6.43 -22.96 0.81
C GLU A 54 -6.92 -22.23 2.07
N ARG A 55 -6.88 -20.90 2.11
CA ARG A 55 -7.12 -20.10 3.33
C ARG A 55 -8.50 -20.31 3.95
N CYS A 56 -9.50 -20.66 3.16
CA CYS A 56 -10.87 -20.89 3.66
C CYS A 56 -11.05 -22.26 4.29
N ILE A 57 -10.12 -23.18 4.08
CA ILE A 57 -10.20 -24.58 4.47
C ILE A 57 -9.10 -24.96 5.46
N GLN A 58 -7.90 -24.44 5.26
CA GLN A 58 -6.70 -24.79 6.03
C GLN A 58 -6.32 -23.69 7.03
N PRO A 59 -6.37 -23.98 8.35
CA PRO A 59 -6.03 -22.97 9.37
C PRO A 59 -4.63 -22.39 9.23
N MET A 60 -3.64 -23.20 8.81
CA MET A 60 -2.28 -22.72 8.59
C MET A 60 -2.20 -21.70 7.45
N ALA A 61 -2.89 -21.94 6.35
CA ALA A 61 -2.97 -21.02 5.23
C ALA A 61 -3.65 -19.70 5.64
N ALA A 62 -4.74 -19.78 6.39
CA ALA A 62 -5.43 -18.61 6.92
C ALA A 62 -4.52 -17.78 7.85
N LYS A 63 -3.74 -18.43 8.71
CA LYS A 63 -2.76 -17.77 9.59
C LYS A 63 -1.69 -17.04 8.79
N ILE A 64 -1.12 -17.67 7.77
CA ILE A 64 -0.11 -17.06 6.89
C ILE A 64 -0.70 -15.81 6.22
N MET A 65 -1.91 -15.87 5.72
CA MET A 65 -2.58 -14.73 5.09
C MET A 65 -2.81 -13.58 6.08
N ALA A 66 -3.23 -13.88 7.31
CA ALA A 66 -3.40 -12.87 8.35
C ALA A 66 -2.07 -12.20 8.72
N GLU A 67 -1.01 -12.96 8.88
CA GLU A 67 0.33 -12.44 9.16
C GLU A 67 0.86 -11.56 8.03
N GLU A 68 0.62 -11.93 6.77
CA GLU A 68 0.99 -11.09 5.62
C GLU A 68 0.23 -9.77 5.59
N THR A 69 -1.07 -9.82 5.89
CA THR A 69 -1.91 -8.61 5.98
C THR A 69 -1.41 -7.69 7.09
N GLU A 70 -1.08 -8.21 8.25
CA GLU A 70 -0.53 -7.41 9.35
C GLU A 70 0.81 -6.78 8.99
N ARG A 71 1.70 -7.51 8.32
CA ARG A 71 2.99 -6.96 7.85
C ARG A 71 2.78 -5.82 6.85
N MET A 72 1.85 -5.98 5.92
CA MET A 72 1.51 -4.95 4.93
C MET A 72 0.96 -3.69 5.60
N ILE A 73 0.07 -3.85 6.57
CA ILE A 73 -0.49 -2.73 7.35
C ILE A 73 0.63 -2.02 8.12
N LEU A 74 1.49 -2.77 8.80
CA LEU A 74 2.60 -2.20 9.57
C LEU A 74 3.57 -1.42 8.69
N ALA A 75 3.95 -1.97 7.55
CA ALA A 75 4.82 -1.29 6.58
C ALA A 75 4.18 0.01 6.07
N THR A 76 2.87 -0.02 5.81
CA THR A 76 2.12 1.17 5.37
C THR A 76 2.05 2.23 6.47
N LYS A 77 1.84 1.84 7.73
CA LYS A 77 1.89 2.77 8.88
C LYS A 77 3.24 3.47 8.97
N GLN A 78 4.34 2.72 8.87
CA GLN A 78 5.69 3.27 8.91
C GLN A 78 5.92 4.27 7.78
N LEU A 79 5.48 3.95 6.57
CA LEU A 79 5.55 4.85 5.42
C LEU A 79 4.76 6.14 5.67
N PHE A 80 3.54 6.04 6.17
CA PHE A 80 2.66 7.19 6.40
C PHE A 80 3.17 8.09 7.52
N TYR A 81 3.71 7.53 8.59
CA TYR A 81 4.36 8.31 9.64
C TYR A 81 5.56 9.09 9.09
N ALA A 82 6.38 8.46 8.26
CA ALA A 82 7.50 9.13 7.59
C ALA A 82 7.01 10.25 6.66
N MET A 83 5.94 10.02 5.89
CA MET A 83 5.37 11.03 5.00
C MET A 83 4.81 12.23 5.78
N GLU A 84 4.23 12.02 6.96
CA GLU A 84 3.81 13.12 7.84
C GLU A 84 4.99 13.91 8.39
N ILE A 85 6.03 13.22 8.89
CA ILE A 85 7.24 13.85 9.41
C ILE A 85 7.89 14.72 8.34
N HIS A 86 7.96 14.24 7.11
CA HIS A 86 8.53 14.98 5.98
C HIS A 86 7.55 15.96 5.30
N LYS A 87 6.36 16.15 5.86
CA LYS A 87 5.30 17.06 5.37
C LYS A 87 4.90 16.80 3.91
N ILE A 88 4.88 15.54 3.51
CA ILE A 88 4.50 15.10 2.15
C ILE A 88 2.99 14.90 2.07
N LEU A 89 2.41 14.26 3.07
CA LEU A 89 0.97 14.11 3.26
C LEU A 89 0.61 14.42 4.71
N HIS A 90 -0.66 14.68 4.96
CA HIS A 90 -1.23 14.86 6.29
C HIS A 90 -2.47 14.00 6.45
N PHE A 91 -2.55 13.22 7.52
CA PHE A 91 -3.67 12.33 7.83
C PHE A 91 -4.39 12.79 9.10
N GLN A 92 -5.72 12.74 9.11
CA GLN A 92 -6.49 12.94 10.34
C GLN A 92 -6.25 11.79 11.32
N ASP A 93 -6.15 10.57 10.81
CA ASP A 93 -5.82 9.36 11.53
C ASP A 93 -4.87 8.52 10.65
N ALA A 94 -3.57 8.64 10.92
CA ALA A 94 -2.55 7.97 10.12
C ALA A 94 -2.65 6.45 10.19
N ASP A 95 -2.99 5.90 11.38
CA ASP A 95 -3.13 4.45 11.56
C ASP A 95 -4.29 3.90 10.74
N MET A 96 -5.46 4.52 10.83
CA MET A 96 -6.63 4.07 10.09
C MET A 96 -6.49 4.32 8.59
N SER A 97 -5.86 5.41 8.19
CA SER A 97 -5.52 5.67 6.78
C SER A 97 -4.62 4.59 6.22
N ALA A 98 -3.64 4.12 7.00
CA ALA A 98 -2.75 3.05 6.59
C ALA A 98 -3.48 1.71 6.43
N VAL A 99 -4.36 1.37 7.36
CA VAL A 99 -5.20 0.15 7.25
C VAL A 99 -6.06 0.22 5.98
N SER A 100 -6.77 1.31 5.79
CA SER A 100 -7.66 1.52 4.63
C SER A 100 -6.88 1.47 3.31
N PHE A 101 -5.76 2.15 3.23
CA PHE A 101 -4.90 2.15 2.04
C PHE A 101 -4.36 0.76 1.72
N ALA A 102 -3.79 0.08 2.70
CA ALA A 102 -3.21 -1.25 2.52
C ALA A 102 -4.26 -2.26 2.04
N MET A 103 -5.44 -2.27 2.65
CA MET A 103 -6.53 -3.16 2.27
C MET A 103 -7.06 -2.84 0.87
N THR A 104 -7.18 -1.57 0.52
CA THR A 104 -7.65 -1.14 -0.81
C THR A 104 -6.65 -1.52 -1.90
N VAL A 105 -5.36 -1.24 -1.70
CA VAL A 105 -4.30 -1.61 -2.67
C VAL A 105 -4.27 -3.11 -2.88
N HIS A 106 -4.34 -3.89 -1.81
CA HIS A 106 -4.36 -5.35 -1.89
C HIS A 106 -5.61 -5.84 -2.65
N GLY A 107 -6.78 -5.31 -2.33
CA GLY A 107 -8.03 -5.64 -3.03
C GLY A 107 -8.00 -5.28 -4.52
N LEU A 108 -7.42 -4.14 -4.87
CA LEU A 108 -7.25 -3.74 -6.28
C LEU A 108 -6.28 -4.65 -7.03
N MET A 109 -5.21 -5.10 -6.35
CA MET A 109 -4.28 -6.08 -6.91
C MET A 109 -4.98 -7.43 -7.17
N ASP A 110 -5.76 -7.91 -6.22
CA ASP A 110 -6.54 -9.14 -6.36
C ASP A 110 -7.57 -9.04 -7.48
N TYR A 111 -8.25 -7.90 -7.58
CA TYR A 111 -9.18 -7.63 -8.68
C TYR A 111 -8.49 -7.68 -10.05
N GLY A 112 -7.28 -7.15 -10.14
CA GLY A 112 -6.46 -7.25 -11.36
C GLY A 112 -6.14 -8.69 -11.74
N LEU A 113 -5.76 -9.52 -10.77
CA LEU A 113 -5.51 -10.95 -10.97
C LEU A 113 -6.78 -11.71 -11.37
N ASP A 114 -7.91 -11.41 -10.74
CA ASP A 114 -9.19 -12.03 -11.06
C ASP A 114 -9.61 -11.74 -12.50
N LYS A 115 -9.43 -10.49 -12.95
CA LYS A 115 -9.70 -10.12 -14.34
C LYS A 115 -8.83 -10.91 -15.34
N GLN A 116 -7.54 -11.07 -15.03
CA GLN A 116 -6.62 -11.85 -15.87
C GLN A 116 -7.00 -13.34 -15.91
N THR A 117 -7.21 -13.93 -14.75
CA THR A 117 -7.53 -15.36 -14.62
C THR A 117 -8.87 -15.70 -15.27
N GLY A 118 -9.87 -14.87 -15.05
CA GLY A 118 -11.22 -15.03 -15.59
C GLY A 118 -11.37 -14.52 -17.03
N LYS A 119 -10.33 -13.95 -17.61
CA LYS A 119 -10.38 -13.26 -18.93
C LYS A 119 -11.55 -12.28 -19.01
N TYR A 120 -11.78 -11.58 -17.88
CA TYR A 120 -12.86 -10.63 -17.75
C TYR A 120 -12.46 -9.26 -18.32
N GLU A 121 -13.32 -8.71 -19.18
CA GLU A 121 -13.16 -7.38 -19.70
C GLU A 121 -14.02 -6.40 -18.90
N ALA A 122 -13.37 -5.46 -18.21
CA ALA A 122 -14.07 -4.43 -17.48
C ALA A 122 -14.81 -3.48 -18.45
N ALA A 123 -15.96 -2.96 -18.02
CA ALA A 123 -16.76 -2.04 -18.79
C ALA A 123 -16.00 -0.76 -19.18
N ASP A 124 -15.10 -0.30 -18.32
CA ASP A 124 -14.21 0.83 -18.59
C ASP A 124 -12.76 0.36 -18.74
N ARG A 125 -12.34 0.11 -19.97
CA ARG A 125 -10.99 -0.38 -20.30
C ARG A 125 -9.91 0.69 -20.17
N LYS A 126 -10.26 1.96 -20.06
CA LYS A 126 -9.32 3.08 -20.12
C LYS A 126 -8.79 3.50 -18.75
N LYS A 127 -9.42 3.05 -17.65
CA LYS A 127 -9.04 3.44 -16.29
C LYS A 127 -8.17 2.39 -15.63
N ASP A 128 -6.97 2.78 -15.29
CA ASP A 128 -6.17 2.10 -14.27
C ASP A 128 -6.71 2.50 -12.90
N LEU A 129 -7.55 1.66 -12.32
CA LEU A 129 -8.24 1.94 -11.06
C LEU A 129 -7.25 2.09 -9.90
N MET A 130 -6.13 1.35 -9.92
CA MET A 130 -5.07 1.52 -8.93
C MET A 130 -4.49 2.94 -8.99
N ASP A 131 -4.13 3.41 -10.17
CA ASP A 131 -3.55 4.74 -10.34
C ASP A 131 -4.55 5.86 -10.01
N GLU A 132 -5.81 5.70 -10.40
CA GLU A 132 -6.89 6.63 -10.03
C GLU A 132 -7.07 6.70 -8.50
N TYR A 133 -7.01 5.57 -7.82
CA TYR A 133 -7.07 5.53 -6.36
C TYR A 133 -5.88 6.25 -5.71
N LEU A 134 -4.67 6.05 -6.20
CA LEU A 134 -3.48 6.73 -5.68
C LEU A 134 -3.56 8.25 -5.86
N LYS A 135 -4.04 8.73 -7.00
CA LYS A 135 -4.26 10.15 -7.26
C LYS A 135 -5.28 10.74 -6.28
N TRP A 136 -6.43 10.09 -6.16
CA TRP A 136 -7.48 10.51 -5.24
C TRP A 136 -6.98 10.54 -3.80
N PHE A 137 -6.26 9.50 -3.38
CA PHE A 137 -5.72 9.41 -2.02
C PHE A 137 -4.76 10.55 -1.69
N CYS A 138 -3.88 10.91 -2.62
CA CYS A 138 -2.96 12.04 -2.46
C CYS A 138 -3.70 13.38 -2.38
N GLU A 139 -4.74 13.57 -3.17
CA GLU A 139 -5.56 14.80 -3.15
C GLU A 139 -6.31 14.95 -1.82
N GLU A 140 -6.92 13.86 -1.32
CA GLU A 140 -7.66 13.86 -0.07
C GLU A 140 -6.77 14.11 1.17
N ASN A 141 -5.50 13.74 1.10
CA ASN A 141 -4.54 13.86 2.20
C ASN A 141 -3.45 14.91 1.95
N ALA A 142 -3.67 15.82 1.03
CA ALA A 142 -2.74 16.90 0.72
C ALA A 142 -2.61 17.86 1.91
N VAL A 143 -1.38 18.27 2.21
CA VAL A 143 -1.07 19.17 3.35
C VAL A 143 -1.81 20.51 3.24
N GLU A 144 -1.86 21.10 2.05
CA GLU A 144 -2.49 22.41 1.79
C GLU A 144 -4.00 22.36 2.02
N ARG A 145 -4.69 21.30 1.58
CA ARG A 145 -6.14 21.11 1.73
C ARG A 145 -6.55 21.03 3.20
N ASN A 146 -5.80 20.34 4.03
CA ASN A 146 -6.09 20.21 5.46
C ASN A 146 -5.93 21.52 6.22
N CYS A 147 -5.09 22.45 5.76
CA CYS A 147 -4.96 23.79 6.33
C CYS A 147 -6.17 24.68 6.02
N GLU A 148 -6.80 24.52 4.85
CA GLU A 148 -7.99 25.28 4.46
C GLU A 148 -9.23 24.81 5.21
N ASP A 149 -9.42 23.49 5.34
CA ASP A 149 -10.54 22.90 6.09
C ASP A 149 -10.53 23.29 7.58
N THR A 150 -9.35 23.45 8.15
CA THR A 150 -9.21 23.91 9.55
C THR A 150 -9.64 25.36 9.71
N LYS A 151 -9.45 26.20 8.72
CA LYS A 151 -9.88 27.61 8.73
C LYS A 151 -11.40 27.76 8.55
N GLN A 152 -12.05 26.84 7.85
CA GLN A 152 -13.50 26.87 7.63
C GLN A 152 -14.30 26.34 8.82
N ARG A 153 -13.68 25.58 9.74
CA ARG A 153 -14.33 25.04 10.96
C ARG A 153 -14.22 25.95 12.17
N VAL A 154 -13.54 27.05 12.05
CA VAL A 154 -13.42 28.10 13.06
C VAL A 154 -14.31 29.29 12.68
#